data_6c83123831dd50fbd2fd0bed2319737d
#
_entry.id   6c83123831dd50fbd2fd0bed2319737d
#
_cell.length_a   1.000
_cell.length_b   1.000
_cell.length_c   1.000
_cell.angle_alpha   90.00
_cell.angle_beta   90.00
_cell.angle_gamma   90.00
#
_symmetry.space_group_name_H-M   'P 1'
#
loop_
_entity.id
_entity.type
_entity.pdbx_description
1 polymer ?
#
loop_
_entity_poly.entity_id
_entity_poly.type
_entity_poly.pdbx_seq_one_letter_code
_entity_poly.pdbx_strand_id
1 'polypeptide(L)'
;MSNTQCLVVVDYQKDFVDGVLGCGQPALDIESFIEKKIQEHLDARHTVFFTLDTHTEPVYSDSVESSSYTLHCRKYTEGWLPYGVIKNYMTYPGVEVIEKATYGCAELASRIAASPIRDLEIVGVYTDVCVFHNAVLIYNTVPAANIRVFASGCASPDAAMHSQSLRMMRTFVTVVE
;
A
#
# COMPACT_ATOMS: atom_id res chain seq x y z
N MET A 1 -22.28 -14.59 -4.29
CA MET A 1 -22.36 -13.13 -4.48
C MET A 1 -20.99 -12.70 -5.00
N SER A 2 -20.93 -11.83 -6.01
CA SER A 2 -19.65 -11.33 -6.52
C SER A 2 -19.00 -10.47 -5.44
N ASN A 3 -17.72 -10.70 -5.17
CA ASN A 3 -16.94 -9.89 -4.23
C ASN A 3 -16.74 -8.50 -4.86
N THR A 4 -17.36 -7.47 -4.29
CA THR A 4 -17.31 -6.09 -4.80
C THR A 4 -16.43 -5.17 -3.94
N GLN A 5 -15.83 -5.70 -2.87
CA GLN A 5 -15.02 -4.94 -1.93
C GLN A 5 -13.61 -5.52 -1.83
N CYS A 6 -12.63 -4.66 -1.57
CA CYS A 6 -11.27 -5.08 -1.26
C CYS A 6 -10.57 -4.13 -0.28
N LEU A 7 -9.53 -4.66 0.36
CA LEU A 7 -8.51 -3.89 1.06
C LEU A 7 -7.23 -3.86 0.22
N VAL A 8 -6.57 -2.73 0.17
CA VAL A 8 -5.22 -2.58 -0.39
C VAL A 8 -4.28 -2.18 0.74
N VAL A 9 -3.32 -3.06 1.04
CA VAL A 9 -2.23 -2.79 1.98
C VAL A 9 -1.01 -2.40 1.14
N VAL A 10 -0.66 -1.12 1.20
CA VAL A 10 0.38 -0.54 0.35
C VAL A 10 1.73 -0.61 1.07
N ASP A 11 2.64 -1.41 0.54
CA ASP A 11 4.08 -1.42 0.84
C ASP A 11 4.44 -1.41 2.35
N TYR A 12 3.65 -2.06 3.19
CA TYR A 12 3.95 -2.13 4.62
C TYR A 12 5.08 -3.14 4.89
N GLN A 13 6.26 -2.82 4.33
CA GLN A 13 7.47 -3.65 4.32
C GLN A 13 8.48 -3.19 5.37
N LYS A 14 9.36 -4.11 5.80
CA LYS A 14 10.35 -3.85 6.86
C LYS A 14 11.23 -2.65 6.54
N ASP A 15 11.70 -2.50 5.29
CA ASP A 15 12.57 -1.38 4.92
C ASP A 15 11.88 -0.01 5.06
N PHE A 16 10.56 0.05 4.92
CA PHE A 16 9.77 1.27 5.10
C PHE A 16 9.27 1.48 6.54
N VAL A 17 9.27 0.45 7.38
CA VAL A 17 8.80 0.57 8.77
C VAL A 17 9.97 0.89 9.70
N ASP A 18 10.98 0.02 9.78
CA ASP A 18 12.13 0.15 10.69
C ASP A 18 13.48 -0.13 10.02
N GLY A 19 13.51 -0.34 8.69
CA GLY A 19 14.70 -0.62 7.90
C GLY A 19 15.37 0.62 7.31
N VAL A 20 15.97 0.47 6.11
CA VAL A 20 16.86 1.49 5.51
C VAL A 20 16.16 2.80 5.13
N LEU A 21 14.85 2.77 4.87
CA LEU A 21 13.98 3.94 4.66
C LEU A 21 12.89 3.98 5.73
N GLY A 22 13.20 3.58 6.95
CA GLY A 22 12.22 3.41 8.01
C GLY A 22 11.48 4.70 8.39
N CYS A 23 10.17 4.65 8.39
CA CYS A 23 9.28 5.69 8.91
C CYS A 23 9.33 5.78 10.44
N GLY A 24 9.77 4.70 11.12
CA GLY A 24 9.87 4.61 12.57
C GLY A 24 8.52 4.56 13.27
N GLN A 25 8.40 5.26 14.39
CA GLN A 25 7.23 5.16 15.27
C GLN A 25 5.89 5.36 14.54
N PRO A 26 5.72 6.33 13.62
CA PRO A 26 4.45 6.47 12.89
C PRO A 26 4.02 5.20 12.14
N ALA A 27 4.96 4.46 11.53
CA ALA A 27 4.61 3.21 10.85
C ALA A 27 4.39 2.05 11.82
N LEU A 28 5.10 2.02 12.95
CA LEU A 28 4.88 1.02 14.00
C LEU A 28 3.48 1.15 14.62
N ASP A 29 3.01 2.37 14.82
CA ASP A 29 1.71 2.65 15.47
C ASP A 29 0.51 2.18 14.64
N ILE A 30 0.65 2.05 13.31
CA ILE A 30 -0.45 1.64 12.43
C ILE A 30 -0.56 0.12 12.23
N GLU A 31 0.40 -0.69 12.70
CA GLU A 31 0.41 -2.15 12.47
C GLU A 31 -0.88 -2.82 12.92
N SER A 32 -1.32 -2.54 14.14
CA SER A 32 -2.53 -3.14 14.70
C SER A 32 -3.80 -2.73 13.96
N PHE A 33 -3.84 -1.51 13.44
CA PHE A 33 -4.95 -1.06 12.60
C PHE A 33 -4.98 -1.79 11.26
N ILE A 34 -3.82 -1.94 10.60
CA ILE A 34 -3.69 -2.69 9.35
C ILE A 34 -4.10 -4.15 9.56
N GLU A 35 -3.60 -4.80 10.62
CA GLU A 35 -3.96 -6.19 10.94
C GLU A 35 -5.47 -6.35 11.12
N LYS A 36 -6.08 -5.47 11.91
CA LYS A 36 -7.53 -5.48 12.12
C LYS A 36 -8.29 -5.36 10.79
N LYS A 37 -7.87 -4.46 9.91
CA LYS A 37 -8.49 -4.29 8.58
C LYS A 37 -8.35 -5.53 7.71
N ILE A 38 -7.18 -6.18 7.73
CA ILE A 38 -6.97 -7.44 7.01
C ILE A 38 -7.96 -8.50 7.50
N GLN A 39 -8.07 -8.68 8.82
CA GLN A 39 -8.97 -9.67 9.42
C GLN A 39 -10.44 -9.38 9.07
N GLU A 40 -10.90 -8.11 9.20
CA GLU A 40 -12.26 -7.71 8.84
C GLU A 40 -12.60 -8.09 7.39
N HIS A 41 -11.68 -7.84 6.45
CA HIS A 41 -11.90 -8.15 5.04
C HIS A 41 -11.88 -9.67 4.77
N LEU A 42 -10.96 -10.39 5.37
CA LEU A 42 -10.87 -11.85 5.20
C LEU A 42 -12.09 -12.58 5.79
N ASP A 43 -12.57 -12.17 6.96
CA ASP A 43 -13.78 -12.71 7.59
C ASP A 43 -15.03 -12.45 6.72
N ALA A 44 -15.07 -11.30 6.06
CA ALA A 44 -16.12 -10.95 5.10
C ALA A 44 -15.92 -11.62 3.72
N ARG A 45 -14.84 -12.38 3.52
CA ARG A 45 -14.44 -13.01 2.25
C ARG A 45 -14.19 -11.99 1.13
N HIS A 46 -13.74 -10.81 1.49
CA HIS A 46 -13.26 -9.81 0.54
C HIS A 46 -11.81 -10.12 0.13
N THR A 47 -11.40 -9.66 -1.04
CA THR A 47 -10.01 -9.75 -1.47
C THR A 47 -9.15 -8.75 -0.72
N VAL A 48 -7.97 -9.18 -0.29
CA VAL A 48 -6.94 -8.31 0.26
C VAL A 48 -5.75 -8.29 -0.70
N PHE A 49 -5.41 -7.12 -1.22
CA PHE A 49 -4.21 -6.93 -2.05
C PHE A 49 -3.07 -6.38 -1.19
N PHE A 50 -1.91 -7.00 -1.29
CA PHE A 50 -0.65 -6.42 -0.81
C PHE A 50 0.12 -5.93 -2.01
N THR A 51 0.51 -4.65 -2.04
CA THR A 51 1.59 -4.23 -2.93
C THR A 51 2.91 -4.37 -2.20
N LEU A 52 3.92 -4.84 -2.90
CA LEU A 52 5.29 -4.88 -2.40
C LEU A 52 6.19 -4.13 -3.37
N ASP A 53 6.77 -3.06 -2.88
CA ASP A 53 7.86 -2.42 -3.59
C ASP A 53 9.02 -3.40 -3.74
N THR A 54 9.55 -3.55 -4.95
CA THR A 54 10.45 -4.67 -5.24
C THR A 54 11.55 -4.22 -6.20
N HIS A 55 12.77 -4.21 -5.69
CA HIS A 55 13.94 -3.81 -6.45
C HIS A 55 14.95 -4.95 -6.62
N THR A 56 15.62 -4.92 -7.75
CA THR A 56 16.74 -5.83 -8.08
C THR A 56 17.89 -5.04 -8.69
N GLU A 57 19.13 -5.42 -8.35
CA GLU A 57 20.29 -4.94 -9.06
C GLU A 57 20.43 -5.68 -10.43
N PRO A 58 20.83 -5.03 -11.54
CA PRO A 58 21.22 -3.61 -11.64
C PRO A 58 20.04 -2.67 -11.97
N VAL A 59 18.81 -3.20 -12.10
CA VAL A 59 17.64 -2.42 -12.59
C VAL A 59 17.39 -1.17 -11.73
N TYR A 60 17.55 -1.30 -10.40
CA TYR A 60 17.38 -0.17 -9.50
C TYR A 60 18.41 0.94 -9.78
N SER A 61 19.66 0.59 -10.00
CA SER A 61 20.75 1.56 -10.25
C SER A 61 20.50 2.41 -11.50
N ASP A 62 19.76 1.89 -12.48
CA ASP A 62 19.39 2.59 -13.71
C ASP A 62 18.10 3.44 -13.55
N SER A 63 17.43 3.36 -12.41
CA SER A 63 16.21 4.11 -12.14
C SER A 63 16.48 5.55 -11.72
N VAL A 64 15.54 6.46 -12.00
CA VAL A 64 15.60 7.84 -11.49
C VAL A 64 15.55 7.86 -9.96
N GLU A 65 14.86 6.92 -9.35
CA GLU A 65 14.71 6.80 -7.91
C GLU A 65 16.05 6.58 -7.20
N SER A 66 16.99 5.85 -7.80
CA SER A 66 18.31 5.59 -7.24
C SER A 66 19.15 6.86 -7.01
N SER A 67 18.80 7.98 -7.64
CA SER A 67 19.42 9.28 -7.39
C SER A 67 18.98 9.93 -6.07
N SER A 68 17.85 9.53 -5.53
CA SER A 68 17.22 10.14 -4.35
C SER A 68 17.22 9.22 -3.13
N TYR A 69 17.17 7.91 -3.35
CA TYR A 69 17.08 6.92 -2.28
C TYR A 69 18.14 5.83 -2.43
N THR A 70 18.58 5.30 -1.31
CA THR A 70 19.41 4.09 -1.30
C THR A 70 18.58 2.88 -1.72
N LEU A 71 19.25 1.82 -2.23
CA LEU A 71 18.58 0.56 -2.55
C LEU A 71 17.83 0.02 -1.33
N HIS A 72 16.57 -0.22 -1.48
CA HIS A 72 15.62 -0.71 -0.47
C HIS A 72 14.73 -1.79 -1.06
N CYS A 73 13.95 -2.45 -0.24
CA CYS A 73 13.01 -3.50 -0.65
C CYS A 73 13.61 -4.46 -1.68
N ARG A 74 14.89 -4.80 -1.48
CA ARG A 74 15.61 -5.72 -2.37
C ARG A 74 14.95 -7.09 -2.31
N LYS A 75 14.52 -7.59 -3.47
CA LYS A 75 13.81 -8.86 -3.56
C LYS A 75 14.51 -10.01 -2.83
N TYR A 76 13.74 -10.80 -2.09
CA TYR A 76 14.18 -11.95 -1.28
C TYR A 76 15.02 -11.60 -0.04
N THR A 77 15.12 -10.33 0.35
CA THR A 77 15.72 -9.95 1.65
C THR A 77 14.64 -9.77 2.72
N GLU A 78 15.06 -9.67 3.98
CA GLU A 78 14.13 -9.34 5.07
C GLU A 78 13.48 -7.96 4.90
N GLY A 79 14.23 -6.98 4.38
CA GLY A 79 13.73 -5.64 4.12
C GLY A 79 12.55 -5.59 3.16
N TRP A 80 12.51 -6.53 2.21
CA TRP A 80 11.43 -6.68 1.24
C TRP A 80 10.15 -7.29 1.83
N LEU A 81 10.25 -8.09 2.88
CA LEU A 81 9.07 -8.75 3.47
C LEU A 81 8.16 -7.74 4.19
N PRO A 82 6.84 -7.97 4.22
CA PRO A 82 5.96 -7.20 5.09
C PRO A 82 6.42 -7.23 6.53
N TYR A 83 6.18 -6.13 7.25
CA TYR A 83 6.61 -5.97 8.62
C TYR A 83 5.75 -6.76 9.62
N GLY A 84 6.37 -7.16 10.71
CA GLY A 84 5.74 -7.69 11.91
C GLY A 84 4.76 -8.84 11.65
N VAL A 85 3.58 -8.74 12.22
CA VAL A 85 2.53 -9.76 12.07
C VAL A 85 1.91 -9.77 10.67
N ILE A 86 2.00 -8.66 9.92
CA ILE A 86 1.42 -8.53 8.58
C ILE A 86 2.05 -9.53 7.60
N LYS A 87 3.31 -9.87 7.79
CA LYS A 87 4.01 -10.90 7.01
C LYS A 87 3.29 -12.25 7.00
N ASN A 88 2.62 -12.61 8.07
CA ASN A 88 1.95 -13.90 8.19
C ASN A 88 0.76 -14.05 7.22
N TYR A 89 0.25 -12.94 6.72
CA TYR A 89 -0.90 -12.93 5.80
C TYR A 89 -0.51 -13.11 4.33
N MET A 90 0.77 -13.03 3.95
CA MET A 90 1.21 -13.12 2.54
C MET A 90 0.70 -14.37 1.81
N THR A 91 0.57 -15.48 2.52
CA THR A 91 0.13 -16.76 1.95
C THR A 91 -1.29 -17.15 2.39
N TYR A 92 -2.01 -16.21 3.02
CA TYR A 92 -3.34 -16.50 3.53
C TYR A 92 -4.37 -16.56 2.38
N PRO A 93 -5.32 -17.50 2.43
CA PRO A 93 -6.38 -17.56 1.43
C PRO A 93 -7.16 -16.24 1.37
N GLY A 94 -7.31 -15.67 0.16
CA GLY A 94 -7.95 -14.39 -0.06
C GLY A 94 -6.99 -13.19 -0.08
N VAL A 95 -5.69 -13.43 0.14
CA VAL A 95 -4.64 -12.41 -0.04
C VAL A 95 -3.96 -12.62 -1.40
N GLU A 96 -3.83 -11.53 -2.16
CA GLU A 96 -3.06 -11.46 -3.40
C GLU A 96 -1.89 -10.50 -3.23
N VAL A 97 -0.68 -10.99 -3.51
CA VAL A 97 0.55 -10.18 -3.43
C VAL A 97 0.93 -9.73 -4.83
N ILE A 98 1.17 -8.43 -5.01
CA ILE A 98 1.55 -7.81 -6.27
C ILE A 98 2.86 -7.05 -6.07
N GLU A 99 3.90 -7.44 -6.80
CA GLU A 99 5.17 -6.75 -6.80
C GLU A 99 5.14 -5.55 -7.75
N LYS A 100 5.78 -4.47 -7.39
CA LYS A 100 5.93 -3.27 -8.22
C LYS A 100 7.33 -2.69 -8.08
N ALA A 101 7.79 -1.93 -9.04
CA ALA A 101 9.09 -1.23 -9.03
C ALA A 101 8.92 0.29 -9.22
N THR A 102 7.73 0.82 -8.93
CA THR A 102 7.38 2.24 -9.02
C THR A 102 6.39 2.59 -7.91
N TYR A 103 6.23 3.86 -7.58
CA TYR A 103 5.38 4.28 -6.47
C TYR A 103 3.93 3.80 -6.59
N GLY A 104 3.33 3.92 -7.75
CA GLY A 104 2.01 3.35 -8.01
C GLY A 104 2.10 1.98 -8.68
N CYS A 105 1.09 1.14 -8.47
CA CYS A 105 0.99 -0.21 -9.02
C CYS A 105 -0.04 -0.26 -10.17
N ALA A 106 0.43 -0.18 -11.41
CA ALA A 106 -0.44 -0.25 -12.59
C ALA A 106 -1.14 -1.62 -12.71
N GLU A 107 -0.47 -2.70 -12.30
CA GLU A 107 -1.05 -4.04 -12.29
C GLU A 107 -2.24 -4.13 -11.32
N LEU A 108 -2.11 -3.59 -10.11
CA LEU A 108 -3.21 -3.52 -9.15
C LEU A 108 -4.42 -2.79 -9.73
N ALA A 109 -4.20 -1.60 -10.29
CA ALA A 109 -5.28 -0.81 -10.90
C ALA A 109 -5.97 -1.58 -12.06
N SER A 110 -5.19 -2.28 -12.88
CA SER A 110 -5.71 -3.12 -13.98
C SER A 110 -6.50 -4.32 -13.47
N ARG A 111 -6.04 -5.00 -12.43
CA ARG A 111 -6.77 -6.14 -11.81
C ARG A 111 -8.10 -5.67 -11.22
N ILE A 112 -8.11 -4.54 -10.52
CA ILE A 112 -9.36 -3.95 -9.99
C ILE A 112 -10.31 -3.60 -11.13
N ALA A 113 -9.82 -2.98 -12.21
CA ALA A 113 -10.65 -2.63 -13.36
C ALA A 113 -11.30 -3.85 -14.03
N ALA A 114 -10.57 -4.96 -14.12
CA ALA A 114 -11.06 -6.22 -14.70
C ALA A 114 -11.98 -7.02 -13.76
N SER A 115 -12.13 -6.62 -12.51
CA SER A 115 -12.94 -7.27 -11.49
C SER A 115 -14.27 -6.55 -11.26
N PRO A 116 -15.22 -7.15 -10.51
CA PRO A 116 -16.43 -6.46 -10.04
C PRO A 116 -16.19 -5.54 -8.85
N ILE A 117 -14.96 -5.40 -8.34
CA ILE A 117 -14.63 -4.57 -7.17
C ILE A 117 -14.88 -3.10 -7.49
N ARG A 118 -15.64 -2.43 -6.62
CA ARG A 118 -15.96 -0.99 -6.72
C ARG A 118 -15.91 -0.27 -5.37
N ASP A 119 -15.77 -1.00 -4.26
CA ASP A 119 -15.54 -0.44 -2.93
C ASP A 119 -14.14 -0.84 -2.45
N LEU A 120 -13.27 0.15 -2.23
CA LEU A 120 -11.88 -0.07 -1.88
C LEU A 120 -11.52 0.65 -0.58
N GLU A 121 -10.78 -0.04 0.26
CA GLU A 121 -10.11 0.53 1.42
C GLU A 121 -8.59 0.49 1.18
N ILE A 122 -7.90 1.58 1.50
CA ILE A 122 -6.44 1.70 1.32
C ILE A 122 -5.80 2.07 2.65
N VAL A 123 -4.75 1.33 3.00
CA VAL A 123 -3.87 1.56 4.16
C VAL A 123 -2.42 1.32 3.75
N GLY A 124 -1.45 1.75 4.56
CA GLY A 124 -0.04 1.44 4.34
C GLY A 124 0.89 2.65 4.30
N VAL A 125 2.02 2.53 3.63
CA VAL A 125 3.12 3.53 3.63
C VAL A 125 3.72 3.72 2.23
N TYR A 126 4.34 4.90 1.90
CA TYR A 126 4.15 6.14 2.65
C TYR A 126 2.91 6.85 2.12
N THR A 127 2.22 7.56 3.01
CA THR A 127 0.99 8.29 2.67
C THR A 127 1.18 9.23 1.46
N ASP A 128 2.29 9.95 1.43
CA ASP A 128 2.64 10.97 0.43
C ASP A 128 3.30 10.40 -0.83
N VAL A 129 3.69 9.15 -0.82
CA VAL A 129 4.34 8.49 -1.96
C VAL A 129 3.48 7.34 -2.48
N CYS A 130 3.69 6.11 -1.99
CA CYS A 130 3.07 4.92 -2.57
C CYS A 130 1.55 4.89 -2.37
N VAL A 131 1.04 5.28 -1.19
CA VAL A 131 -0.41 5.35 -0.94
C VAL A 131 -1.07 6.36 -1.88
N PHE A 132 -0.51 7.58 -1.95
CA PHE A 132 -1.02 8.63 -2.83
C PHE A 132 -1.05 8.20 -4.30
N HIS A 133 0.06 7.65 -4.81
CA HIS A 133 0.16 7.24 -6.22
C HIS A 133 -0.78 6.06 -6.55
N ASN A 134 -0.96 5.11 -5.64
CA ASN A 134 -1.94 4.03 -5.83
C ASN A 134 -3.37 4.56 -5.84
N ALA A 135 -3.73 5.47 -4.93
CA ALA A 135 -5.04 6.11 -4.91
C ALA A 135 -5.34 6.85 -6.24
N VAL A 136 -4.37 7.62 -6.74
CA VAL A 136 -4.47 8.32 -8.04
C VAL A 136 -4.64 7.34 -9.20
N LEU A 137 -3.81 6.29 -9.27
CA LEU A 137 -3.90 5.30 -10.35
C LEU A 137 -5.24 4.58 -10.36
N ILE A 138 -5.72 4.13 -9.20
CA ILE A 138 -7.00 3.43 -9.10
C ILE A 138 -8.13 4.38 -9.49
N TYR A 139 -8.14 5.61 -8.98
CA TYR A 139 -9.14 6.61 -9.34
C TYR A 139 -9.21 6.85 -10.85
N ASN A 140 -8.06 7.03 -11.50
CA ASN A 140 -8.01 7.28 -12.95
C ASN A 140 -8.37 6.05 -13.79
N THR A 141 -8.14 4.84 -13.28
CA THR A 141 -8.42 3.59 -14.00
C THR A 141 -9.86 3.13 -13.78
N VAL A 142 -10.43 3.36 -12.60
CA VAL A 142 -11.77 2.94 -12.21
C VAL A 142 -12.53 4.12 -11.58
N PRO A 143 -12.93 5.13 -12.37
CA PRO A 143 -13.50 6.38 -11.82
C PRO A 143 -14.86 6.19 -11.12
N ALA A 144 -15.50 5.04 -11.30
CA ALA A 144 -16.72 4.67 -10.59
C ALA A 144 -16.48 3.97 -9.24
N ALA A 145 -15.22 3.78 -8.85
CA ALA A 145 -14.91 3.14 -7.58
C ALA A 145 -15.07 4.10 -6.41
N ASN A 146 -15.63 3.59 -5.30
CA ASN A 146 -15.66 4.26 -4.01
C ASN A 146 -14.36 3.93 -3.27
N ILE A 147 -13.43 4.86 -3.25
CA ILE A 147 -12.10 4.68 -2.65
C ILE A 147 -12.07 5.38 -1.30
N ARG A 148 -11.73 4.65 -0.25
CA ARG A 148 -11.54 5.16 1.12
C ARG A 148 -10.09 4.95 1.54
N VAL A 149 -9.42 6.02 1.90
CA VAL A 149 -8.07 6.00 2.50
C VAL A 149 -8.21 6.26 3.99
N PHE A 150 -7.73 5.35 4.82
CA PHE A 150 -7.79 5.49 6.29
C PHE A 150 -6.54 6.21 6.80
N ALA A 151 -6.71 7.43 7.29
CA ALA A 151 -5.61 8.22 7.84
C ALA A 151 -4.92 7.50 9.02
N SER A 152 -5.73 6.87 9.90
CA SER A 152 -5.25 6.05 11.03
C SER A 152 -4.54 4.74 10.63
N GLY A 153 -4.59 4.36 9.36
CA GLY A 153 -3.91 3.21 8.79
C GLY A 153 -2.79 3.58 7.81
N CYS A 154 -2.44 4.86 7.72
CA CYS A 154 -1.39 5.36 6.85
C CYS A 154 -0.32 6.13 7.63
N ALA A 155 0.93 6.04 7.20
CA ALA A 155 2.04 6.76 7.83
C ALA A 155 3.04 7.27 6.79
N SER A 156 3.81 8.30 7.18
CA SER A 156 4.96 8.84 6.47
C SER A 156 6.01 9.31 7.47
N PRO A 157 7.30 9.32 7.10
CA PRO A 157 8.35 9.84 7.97
C PRO A 157 8.22 11.35 8.22
N ASP A 158 7.59 12.08 7.30
CA ASP A 158 7.32 13.51 7.43
C ASP A 158 5.82 13.74 7.72
N ALA A 159 5.51 14.20 8.94
CA ALA A 159 4.13 14.46 9.37
C ALA A 159 3.44 15.58 8.59
N ALA A 160 4.19 16.57 8.08
CA ALA A 160 3.64 17.65 7.27
C ALA A 160 3.23 17.11 5.89
N MET A 161 4.09 16.30 5.26
CA MET A 161 3.80 15.64 3.98
C MET A 161 2.64 14.65 4.12
N HIS A 162 2.59 13.87 5.20
CA HIS A 162 1.45 13.01 5.51
C HIS A 162 0.13 13.79 5.50
N SER A 163 0.05 14.85 6.31
CA SER A 163 -1.17 15.66 6.44
C SER A 163 -1.55 16.36 5.14
N GLN A 164 -0.56 16.88 4.40
CA GLN A 164 -0.78 17.53 3.12
C GLN A 164 -1.32 16.57 2.07
N SER A 165 -0.76 15.36 2.00
CA SER A 165 -1.19 14.34 1.04
C SER A 165 -2.59 13.83 1.31
N LEU A 166 -2.95 13.61 2.58
CA LEU A 166 -4.33 13.30 2.95
C LEU A 166 -5.29 14.42 2.53
N ARG A 167 -4.91 15.68 2.74
CA ARG A 167 -5.72 16.83 2.28
C ARG A 167 -5.88 16.85 0.76
N MET A 168 -4.82 16.56 0.01
CA MET A 168 -4.88 16.49 -1.45
C MET A 168 -5.78 15.33 -1.90
N MET A 169 -5.67 14.16 -1.28
CA MET A 169 -6.50 13.00 -1.59
C MET A 169 -7.99 13.25 -1.40
N ARG A 170 -8.40 14.10 -0.45
CA ARG A 170 -9.82 14.49 -0.26
C ARG A 170 -10.47 15.12 -1.47
N THR A 171 -9.70 15.55 -2.47
CA THR A 171 -10.26 16.14 -3.71
C THR A 171 -10.79 15.09 -4.68
N PHE A 172 -10.43 13.82 -4.51
CA PHE A 172 -10.82 12.75 -5.43
C PHE A 172 -11.16 11.40 -4.78
N VAL A 173 -10.83 11.19 -3.50
CA VAL A 173 -11.23 10.01 -2.72
C VAL A 173 -11.75 10.43 -1.34
N THR A 174 -12.41 9.48 -0.64
CA THR A 174 -12.81 9.69 0.76
C THR A 174 -11.61 9.41 1.68
N VAL A 175 -11.21 10.37 2.48
CA VAL A 175 -10.24 10.16 3.58
C VAL A 175 -11.02 10.02 4.88
N VAL A 176 -10.85 8.87 5.53
CA VAL A 176 -11.45 8.53 6.83
C VAL A 176 -10.41 8.80 7.92
N GLU A 177 -10.80 9.54 8.98
CA GLU A 177 -9.93 9.82 10.13
C GLU A 177 -9.76 8.61 11.06
#